data_1f51fcb44e4094883cb2fd7cb03e0542
#
_entry.id   1f51fcb44e4094883cb2fd7cb03e0542
#
_cell.length_a   1.000
_cell.length_b   1.000
_cell.length_c   1.000
_cell.angle_alpha   90.00
_cell.angle_beta   90.00
_cell.angle_gamma   90.00
#
_symmetry.space_group_name_H-M   'P 1'
#
loop_
_entity.id
_entity.type
_entity.pdbx_description
1 polymer ?
#
loop_
_entity_poly.entity_id
_entity_poly.type
_entity_poly.pdbx_seq_one_letter_code
_entity_poly.pdbx_strand_id
1 'polypeptide(L)'
;MTGVQTCALPICETYFLNLIDTPGHVDFSYEVSRSLAACEGALLVVDASQGVEAQTVANCYTATEQGVEVVPVLNKIDMPSAEPQRVIEEIEEIIGIPADDAVQASAKTGLGVQDILEAVIERIPPPKGDPSAPLKALIIDSWFDNYVGVVMLVRVVDGVLRPKDKLLLM
;
A
#
# COMPACT_ATOMS: atom_id res chain seq x y z
N MET A 1 -1.28 2.40 -15.85
CA MET A 1 -1.30 0.94 -15.60
C MET A 1 -0.97 0.74 -14.14
N THR A 2 -1.96 0.57 -13.31
CA THR A 2 -1.80 0.19 -11.90
C THR A 2 -1.37 -1.28 -11.89
N GLY A 3 -0.06 -1.50 -11.66
CA GLY A 3 0.45 -2.85 -11.54
C GLY A 3 0.13 -3.43 -10.19
N VAL A 4 -0.96 -4.20 -10.07
CA VAL A 4 -1.14 -5.04 -8.88
C VAL A 4 -0.21 -6.22 -9.03
N GLN A 5 0.91 -6.17 -8.37
CA GLN A 5 1.77 -7.33 -8.17
C GLN A 5 1.33 -8.03 -6.89
N THR A 6 0.61 -9.13 -7.05
CA THR A 6 0.42 -10.08 -5.97
C THR A 6 1.75 -10.78 -5.74
N CYS A 7 2.56 -10.22 -4.87
CA CYS A 7 3.79 -10.85 -4.45
C CYS A 7 3.50 -11.64 -3.18
N ALA A 8 3.28 -12.95 -3.32
CA ALA A 8 3.37 -13.85 -2.20
C ALA A 8 4.86 -14.01 -1.86
N LEU A 9 5.38 -13.15 -0.99
CA LEU A 9 6.71 -13.32 -0.43
C LEU A 9 6.58 -14.23 0.79
N PRO A 10 7.18 -15.42 0.79
CA PRO A 10 7.29 -16.23 2.00
C PRO A 10 8.35 -15.59 2.92
N ILE A 11 7.93 -14.58 3.68
CA ILE A 11 8.80 -13.95 4.69
C ILE A 11 8.85 -14.79 5.94
N CYS A 12 7.75 -15.47 6.22
CA CYS A 12 7.62 -16.59 7.13
C CYS A 12 6.58 -17.54 6.51
N GLU A 13 6.60 -18.81 6.87
CA GLU A 13 5.63 -19.82 6.40
C GLU A 13 4.16 -19.46 6.73
N THR A 14 3.89 -18.33 7.37
CA THR A 14 2.61 -17.97 7.99
C THR A 14 1.90 -16.76 7.38
N TYR A 15 2.56 -15.91 6.56
CA TYR A 15 1.96 -14.66 6.08
C TYR A 15 1.94 -14.56 4.54
N PHE A 16 0.81 -14.09 4.02
CA PHE A 16 0.67 -13.68 2.61
C PHE A 16 0.50 -12.17 2.57
N LEU A 17 1.41 -11.48 1.90
CA LEU A 17 1.32 -10.05 1.67
C LEU A 17 0.87 -9.79 0.24
N ASN A 18 -0.19 -8.99 0.07
CA ASN A 18 -0.62 -8.48 -1.22
C ASN A 18 -0.19 -7.03 -1.33
N LEU A 19 0.60 -6.71 -2.34
CA LEU A 19 1.12 -5.37 -2.57
C LEU A 19 0.39 -4.72 -3.74
N ILE A 20 -0.11 -3.51 -3.53
CA ILE A 20 -0.66 -2.65 -4.58
C ILE A 20 0.30 -1.48 -4.74
N ASP A 21 0.93 -1.38 -5.92
CA ASP A 21 1.75 -0.23 -6.27
C ASP A 21 0.88 0.87 -6.87
N THR A 22 0.96 2.07 -6.31
CA THR A 22 0.19 3.23 -6.76
C THR A 22 1.11 4.27 -7.38
N PRO A 23 0.74 4.86 -8.54
CA PRO A 23 1.51 5.96 -9.10
C PRO A 23 1.47 7.17 -8.16
N GLY A 24 2.65 7.77 -7.91
CA GLY A 24 2.78 8.94 -7.02
C GLY A 24 2.32 10.27 -7.63
N HIS A 25 1.79 10.31 -8.86
CA HIS A 25 1.48 11.56 -9.55
C HIS A 25 0.06 12.06 -9.25
N VAL A 26 -0.10 13.38 -9.14
CA VAL A 26 -1.39 14.06 -8.79
C VAL A 26 -2.55 13.65 -9.70
N ASP A 27 -2.28 13.39 -10.97
CA ASP A 27 -3.30 12.99 -11.95
C ASP A 27 -3.98 11.65 -11.63
N PHE A 28 -3.42 10.86 -10.71
CA PHE A 28 -3.90 9.53 -10.35
C PHE A 28 -4.52 9.47 -8.94
N SER A 29 -4.96 10.60 -8.40
CA SER A 29 -5.56 10.67 -7.05
C SER A 29 -6.78 9.74 -6.89
N TYR A 30 -7.55 9.53 -7.96
CA TYR A 30 -8.69 8.62 -7.94
C TYR A 30 -8.26 7.15 -7.81
N GLU A 31 -7.24 6.74 -8.58
CA GLU A 31 -6.68 5.38 -8.50
C GLU A 31 -6.05 5.13 -7.13
N VAL A 32 -5.32 6.11 -6.59
CA VAL A 32 -4.73 6.05 -5.25
C VAL A 32 -5.83 5.85 -4.20
N SER A 33 -6.89 6.65 -4.24
CA SER A 33 -8.01 6.54 -3.30
C SER A 33 -8.69 5.16 -3.35
N ARG A 34 -8.91 4.61 -4.54
CA ARG A 34 -9.50 3.26 -4.69
C ARG A 34 -8.59 2.15 -4.20
N SER A 35 -7.29 2.27 -4.47
CA SER A 35 -6.28 1.32 -4.00
C SER A 35 -6.21 1.33 -2.48
N LEU A 36 -6.18 2.51 -1.85
CA LEU A 36 -6.20 2.65 -0.39
C LEU A 36 -7.47 2.05 0.23
N ALA A 37 -8.64 2.24 -0.39
CA ALA A 37 -9.90 1.62 0.07
C ALA A 37 -9.86 0.08 0.05
N ALA A 38 -8.91 -0.49 -0.66
CA ALA A 38 -8.71 -1.94 -0.74
C ALA A 38 -7.58 -2.45 0.16
N CYS A 39 -6.94 -1.61 0.95
CA CYS A 39 -5.79 -1.96 1.78
C CYS A 39 -6.09 -1.80 3.27
N GLU A 40 -5.41 -2.57 4.11
CA GLU A 40 -5.40 -2.42 5.55
C GLU A 40 -4.36 -1.42 6.02
N GLY A 41 -3.29 -1.24 5.24
CA GLY A 41 -2.20 -0.32 5.52
C GLY A 41 -1.54 0.21 4.25
N ALA A 42 -0.74 1.25 4.41
CA ALA A 42 0.03 1.87 3.36
C ALA A 42 1.47 2.13 3.80
N LEU A 43 2.42 1.90 2.92
CA LEU A 43 3.79 2.34 3.10
C LEU A 43 3.95 3.75 2.55
N LEU A 44 4.29 4.70 3.41
CA LEU A 44 4.64 6.07 3.01
C LEU A 44 6.13 6.11 2.70
N VAL A 45 6.47 5.92 1.43
CA VAL A 45 7.87 5.89 1.00
C VAL A 45 8.35 7.29 0.67
N VAL A 46 9.29 7.81 1.46
CA VAL A 46 9.90 9.14 1.31
C VAL A 46 11.36 9.02 0.92
N ASP A 47 11.81 9.86 0.00
CA ASP A 47 13.21 9.93 -0.41
C ASP A 47 14.02 10.66 0.67
N ALA A 48 14.95 9.96 1.33
CA ALA A 48 15.77 10.51 2.40
C ALA A 48 16.70 11.66 1.95
N SER A 49 16.89 11.84 0.64
CA SER A 49 17.70 12.92 0.10
C SER A 49 16.89 14.16 -0.30
N GLN A 50 15.61 13.99 -0.63
CA GLN A 50 14.73 15.07 -1.09
C GLN A 50 13.80 15.57 0.03
N GLY A 51 13.33 14.64 0.88
CA GLY A 51 12.38 14.95 1.95
C GLY A 51 10.93 14.83 1.52
N VAL A 52 10.05 15.49 2.26
CA VAL A 52 8.60 15.43 2.06
C VAL A 52 8.16 16.31 0.90
N GLU A 53 7.56 15.71 -0.12
CA GLU A 53 6.98 16.40 -1.26
C GLU A 53 5.47 16.64 -1.09
N ALA A 54 4.90 17.60 -1.81
CA ALA A 54 3.48 17.93 -1.73
C ALA A 54 2.55 16.73 -2.05
N GLN A 55 2.99 15.83 -2.93
CA GLN A 55 2.24 14.62 -3.28
C GLN A 55 2.25 13.59 -2.16
N THR A 56 3.38 13.47 -1.45
CA THR A 56 3.51 12.64 -0.25
C THR A 56 2.48 13.04 0.80
N VAL A 57 2.37 14.35 1.04
CA VAL A 57 1.38 14.93 1.96
C VAL A 57 -0.05 14.60 1.53
N ALA A 58 -0.41 14.87 0.27
CA ALA A 58 -1.76 14.65 -0.25
C ALA A 58 -2.19 13.17 -0.17
N ASN A 59 -1.29 12.25 -0.54
CA ASN A 59 -1.55 10.82 -0.49
C ASN A 59 -1.67 10.30 0.95
N CYS A 60 -0.86 10.82 1.87
CA CYS A 60 -0.92 10.46 3.28
C CYS A 60 -2.24 10.92 3.92
N TYR A 61 -2.70 12.15 3.63
CA TYR A 61 -4.01 12.61 4.08
C TYR A 61 -5.15 11.73 3.56
N THR A 62 -5.10 11.34 2.28
CA THR A 62 -6.10 10.43 1.71
C THR A 62 -6.12 9.07 2.42
N ALA A 63 -4.95 8.52 2.77
CA ALA A 63 -4.85 7.27 3.53
C ALA A 63 -5.43 7.42 4.94
N THR A 64 -5.08 8.49 5.63
CA THR A 64 -5.52 8.77 7.00
C THR A 64 -7.05 9.02 7.06
N GLU A 65 -7.62 9.76 6.11
CA GLU A 65 -9.07 9.98 6.01
C GLU A 65 -9.86 8.67 5.80
N GLN A 66 -9.26 7.69 5.15
CA GLN A 66 -9.84 6.35 4.96
C GLN A 66 -9.59 5.42 6.14
N GLY A 67 -8.86 5.85 7.17
CA GLY A 67 -8.53 5.05 8.33
C GLY A 67 -7.54 3.93 8.03
N VAL A 68 -6.72 4.10 7.00
CA VAL A 68 -5.65 3.16 6.63
C VAL A 68 -4.43 3.42 7.52
N GLU A 69 -3.85 2.37 8.08
CA GLU A 69 -2.62 2.47 8.87
C GLU A 69 -1.45 2.87 7.97
N VAL A 70 -0.67 3.87 8.38
CA VAL A 70 0.45 4.39 7.58
C VAL A 70 1.78 4.08 8.25
N VAL A 71 2.65 3.37 7.54
CA VAL A 71 4.00 3.03 7.99
C VAL A 71 5.01 3.86 7.19
N PRO A 72 5.72 4.82 7.82
CA PRO A 72 6.73 5.62 7.16
C PRO A 72 7.99 4.81 6.84
N VAL A 73 8.51 4.99 5.63
CA VAL A 73 9.73 4.34 5.12
C VAL A 73 10.61 5.39 4.46
N LEU A 74 11.84 5.53 4.93
CA LEU A 74 12.86 6.39 4.34
C LEU A 74 13.69 5.58 3.35
N ASN A 75 13.51 5.87 2.05
CA ASN A 75 14.24 5.19 0.99
C ASN A 75 15.47 5.98 0.57
N LYS A 76 16.38 5.32 -0.13
CA LYS A 76 17.65 5.88 -0.67
C LYS A 76 18.65 6.30 0.41
N ILE A 77 18.66 5.65 1.56
CA ILE A 77 19.63 5.94 2.63
C ILE A 77 21.09 5.64 2.23
N ASP A 78 21.31 4.93 1.12
CA ASP A 78 22.63 4.70 0.54
C ASP A 78 23.23 5.94 -0.15
N MET A 79 22.44 6.99 -0.35
CA MET A 79 22.91 8.21 -1.00
C MET A 79 23.72 9.07 -0.03
N PRO A 80 24.83 9.69 -0.48
CA PRO A 80 25.62 10.61 0.37
C PRO A 80 24.86 11.85 0.83
N SER A 81 23.79 12.22 0.09
CA SER A 81 22.90 13.34 0.40
C SER A 81 21.70 12.95 1.26
N ALA A 82 21.61 11.71 1.73
CA ALA A 82 20.52 11.27 2.57
C ALA A 82 20.63 11.91 3.97
N GLU A 83 19.55 12.52 4.44
CA GLU A 83 19.41 13.15 5.76
C GLU A 83 18.20 12.56 6.50
N PRO A 84 18.26 11.30 6.97
CA PRO A 84 17.10 10.62 7.54
C PRO A 84 16.47 11.39 8.71
N GLN A 85 17.27 11.94 9.60
CA GLN A 85 16.77 12.66 10.77
C GLN A 85 15.95 13.90 10.39
N ARG A 86 16.43 14.68 9.41
CA ARG A 86 15.70 15.84 8.89
C ARG A 86 14.35 15.42 8.29
N VAL A 87 14.35 14.32 7.57
CA VAL A 87 13.12 13.84 6.90
C VAL A 87 12.11 13.29 7.91
N ILE A 88 12.55 12.65 8.99
CA ILE A 88 11.70 12.27 10.13
C ILE A 88 11.00 13.50 10.69
N GLU A 89 11.76 14.55 11.02
CA GLU A 89 11.22 15.81 11.53
C GLU A 89 10.23 16.45 10.54
N GLU A 90 10.53 16.44 9.24
CA GLU A 90 9.61 16.92 8.20
C GLU A 90 8.30 16.11 8.13
N ILE A 91 8.34 14.79 8.27
CA ILE A 91 7.14 13.94 8.29
C ILE A 91 6.26 14.31 9.49
N GLU A 92 6.85 14.47 10.66
CA GLU A 92 6.12 14.82 11.88
C GLU A 92 5.54 16.23 11.84
N GLU A 93 6.32 17.22 11.37
CA GLU A 93 5.88 18.61 11.33
C GLU A 93 4.88 18.91 10.21
N ILE A 94 5.08 18.33 9.01
CA ILE A 94 4.27 18.66 7.82
C ILE A 94 3.07 17.76 7.70
N ILE A 95 3.24 16.45 7.93
CA ILE A 95 2.19 15.45 7.78
C ILE A 95 1.44 15.22 9.10
N GLY A 96 2.14 15.28 10.22
CA GLY A 96 1.58 15.13 11.56
C GLY A 96 1.40 13.67 11.99
N ILE A 97 2.13 12.74 11.39
CA ILE A 97 2.16 11.33 11.81
C ILE A 97 3.48 11.05 12.55
N PRO A 98 3.49 10.14 13.56
CA PRO A 98 4.72 9.72 14.21
C PRO A 98 5.68 9.07 13.19
N ALA A 99 6.95 9.44 13.22
CA ALA A 99 7.96 8.93 12.32
C ALA A 99 9.28 8.53 13.01
N ASP A 100 9.34 8.61 14.33
CA ASP A 100 10.51 8.19 15.12
C ASP A 100 10.96 6.76 14.82
N ASP A 101 10.00 5.89 14.47
CA ASP A 101 10.17 4.49 14.14
C ASP A 101 10.12 4.21 12.63
N ALA A 102 10.34 5.24 11.79
CA ALA A 102 10.38 5.10 10.35
C ALA A 102 11.47 4.12 9.90
N VAL A 103 11.09 3.17 9.05
CA VAL A 103 12.03 2.17 8.56
C VAL A 103 12.98 2.79 7.54
N GLN A 104 14.28 2.64 7.77
CA GLN A 104 15.31 3.14 6.86
C GLN A 104 15.73 2.07 5.87
N ALA A 105 15.63 2.36 4.58
CA ALA A 105 15.85 1.38 3.54
C ALA A 105 16.56 1.95 2.31
N SER A 106 17.11 1.05 1.52
CA SER A 106 17.58 1.32 0.17
C SER A 106 17.11 0.24 -0.79
N ALA A 107 16.16 0.58 -1.65
CA ALA A 107 15.69 -0.33 -2.68
C ALA A 107 16.80 -0.75 -3.66
N LYS A 108 17.83 0.10 -3.82
CA LYS A 108 18.96 -0.18 -4.69
C LYS A 108 19.89 -1.25 -4.13
N THR A 109 20.15 -1.22 -2.83
CA THR A 109 21.10 -2.15 -2.17
C THR A 109 20.41 -3.33 -1.50
N GLY A 110 19.10 -3.24 -1.27
CA GLY A 110 18.32 -4.22 -0.52
C GLY A 110 18.38 -4.02 1.00
N LEU A 111 19.12 -3.01 1.47
CA LEU A 111 19.22 -2.71 2.90
C LEU A 111 17.85 -2.29 3.46
N GLY A 112 17.47 -2.81 4.63
CA GLY A 112 16.21 -2.48 5.32
C GLY A 112 14.94 -3.07 4.69
N VAL A 113 15.03 -3.81 3.59
CA VAL A 113 13.85 -4.42 2.94
C VAL A 113 13.18 -5.44 3.87
N GLN A 114 13.96 -6.25 4.57
CA GLN A 114 13.44 -7.20 5.54
C GLN A 114 12.72 -6.47 6.69
N ASP A 115 13.27 -5.38 7.17
CA ASP A 115 12.71 -4.57 8.25
C ASP A 115 11.36 -3.94 7.83
N ILE A 116 11.22 -3.52 6.55
CA ILE A 116 9.93 -3.07 6.00
C ILE A 116 8.88 -4.18 6.08
N LEU A 117 9.24 -5.40 5.70
CA LEU A 117 8.31 -6.52 5.70
C LEU A 117 7.90 -6.93 7.12
N GLU A 118 8.82 -6.86 8.07
CA GLU A 118 8.54 -7.09 9.49
C GLU A 118 7.63 -5.98 10.05
N ALA A 119 7.89 -4.72 9.73
CA ALA A 119 7.04 -3.60 10.12
C ALA A 119 5.61 -3.71 9.56
N VAL A 120 5.44 -4.20 8.32
CA VAL A 120 4.13 -4.49 7.74
C VAL A 120 3.38 -5.53 8.57
N ILE A 121 4.04 -6.62 8.96
CA ILE A 121 3.42 -7.70 9.74
C ILE A 121 3.05 -7.23 11.16
N GLU A 122 3.89 -6.41 11.76
CA GLU A 122 3.70 -5.96 13.14
C GLU A 122 2.68 -4.84 13.28
N ARG A 123 2.66 -3.90 12.32
CA ARG A 123 1.90 -2.64 12.44
C ARG A 123 0.59 -2.65 11.67
N ILE A 124 0.53 -3.33 10.52
CA ILE A 124 -0.67 -3.34 9.70
C ILE A 124 -1.60 -4.47 10.16
N PRO A 125 -2.85 -4.16 10.55
CA PRO A 125 -3.78 -5.19 10.98
C PRO A 125 -4.15 -6.13 9.82
N PRO A 126 -4.46 -7.41 10.10
CA PRO A 126 -4.95 -8.31 9.07
C PRO A 126 -6.33 -7.88 8.55
N PRO A 127 -6.70 -8.30 7.31
CA PRO A 127 -8.00 -7.98 6.75
C PRO A 127 -9.13 -8.50 7.64
N LYS A 128 -10.15 -7.66 7.84
CA LYS A 128 -11.35 -8.00 8.59
C LYS A 128 -12.40 -8.51 7.60
N GLY A 129 -12.86 -9.76 7.75
CA GLY A 129 -13.90 -10.33 6.91
C GLY A 129 -14.42 -11.64 7.49
N ASP A 130 -15.67 -11.98 7.18
CA ASP A 130 -16.29 -13.23 7.58
C ASP A 130 -16.45 -14.15 6.35
N PRO A 131 -15.69 -15.24 6.25
CA PRO A 131 -15.79 -16.18 5.13
C PRO A 131 -17.15 -16.90 5.06
N SER A 132 -17.92 -16.92 6.14
CA SER A 132 -19.24 -17.56 6.22
C SER A 132 -20.39 -16.62 5.85
N ALA A 133 -20.12 -15.32 5.73
CA ALA A 133 -21.10 -14.32 5.33
C ALA A 133 -21.40 -14.37 3.82
N PRO A 134 -22.48 -13.73 3.36
CA PRO A 134 -22.72 -13.53 1.92
C PRO A 134 -21.57 -12.80 1.25
N LEU A 135 -21.25 -13.20 0.01
CA LEU A 135 -20.16 -12.59 -0.75
C LEU A 135 -20.37 -11.08 -0.90
N LYS A 136 -19.38 -10.33 -0.47
CA LYS A 136 -19.18 -8.91 -0.76
C LYS A 136 -17.80 -8.71 -1.34
N ALA A 137 -17.70 -8.03 -2.46
CA ALA A 137 -16.44 -7.71 -3.09
C ALA A 137 -16.45 -6.27 -3.61
N LEU A 138 -15.29 -5.60 -3.48
CA LEU A 138 -15.03 -4.27 -4.02
C LEU A 138 -14.28 -4.42 -5.34
N ILE A 139 -14.75 -3.77 -6.40
CA ILE A 139 -14.00 -3.67 -7.66
C ILE A 139 -12.97 -2.56 -7.51
N ILE A 140 -11.69 -2.94 -7.58
CA ILE A 140 -10.57 -2.01 -7.47
C ILE A 140 -10.27 -1.41 -8.84
N ASP A 141 -10.19 -2.27 -9.88
CA ASP A 141 -9.86 -1.88 -11.23
C ASP A 141 -10.52 -2.79 -12.25
N SER A 142 -10.63 -2.34 -13.50
CA SER A 142 -11.15 -3.15 -14.60
C SER A 142 -10.51 -2.73 -15.92
N TRP A 143 -10.16 -3.71 -16.75
CA TRP A 143 -9.61 -3.48 -18.08
C TRP A 143 -10.12 -4.53 -19.08
N PHE A 144 -9.91 -4.25 -20.36
CA PHE A 144 -10.22 -5.18 -21.43
C PHE A 144 -8.95 -5.86 -21.90
N ASP A 145 -8.96 -7.18 -21.86
CA ASP A 145 -7.91 -8.03 -22.40
C ASP A 145 -8.40 -8.67 -23.70
N ASN A 146 -7.56 -8.69 -24.72
CA ASN A 146 -7.96 -9.18 -26.06
C ASN A 146 -8.22 -10.68 -26.13
N TYR A 147 -7.75 -11.46 -25.14
CA TYR A 147 -7.90 -12.91 -25.11
C TYR A 147 -9.00 -13.37 -24.15
N VAL A 148 -9.13 -12.74 -22.99
CA VAL A 148 -10.07 -13.17 -21.94
C VAL A 148 -11.26 -12.23 -21.77
N GLY A 149 -11.27 -11.08 -22.47
CA GLY A 149 -12.35 -10.11 -22.41
C GLY A 149 -12.20 -9.13 -21.24
N VAL A 150 -13.30 -8.83 -20.58
CA VAL A 150 -13.28 -7.91 -19.42
C VAL A 150 -12.68 -8.62 -18.22
N VAL A 151 -11.61 -8.04 -17.69
CA VAL A 151 -10.95 -8.45 -16.44
C VAL A 151 -11.26 -7.45 -15.36
N MET A 152 -11.67 -7.91 -14.20
CA MET A 152 -11.91 -7.08 -13.01
C MET A 152 -11.00 -7.55 -11.89
N LEU A 153 -10.27 -6.59 -11.31
CA LEU A 153 -9.56 -6.81 -10.07
C LEU A 153 -10.50 -6.53 -8.92
N VAL A 154 -10.70 -7.50 -8.06
CA VAL A 154 -11.63 -7.38 -6.95
C VAL A 154 -10.95 -7.72 -5.62
N ARG A 155 -11.34 -6.99 -4.57
CA ARG A 155 -11.09 -7.37 -3.19
C ARG A 155 -12.33 -8.04 -2.62
N VAL A 156 -12.20 -9.26 -2.16
CA VAL A 156 -13.27 -9.93 -1.39
C VAL A 156 -13.23 -9.35 0.03
N VAL A 157 -14.35 -8.76 0.45
CA VAL A 157 -14.52 -8.17 1.80
C VAL A 157 -15.11 -9.21 2.74
N ASP A 158 -16.20 -9.87 2.32
CA ASP A 158 -16.85 -10.96 3.07
C ASP A 158 -17.17 -12.13 2.13
N GLY A 159 -17.35 -13.30 2.69
CA GLY A 159 -17.70 -14.50 1.94
C GLY A 159 -16.53 -15.11 1.16
N VAL A 160 -16.86 -15.95 0.20
CA VAL A 160 -15.89 -16.66 -0.65
C VAL A 160 -16.33 -16.57 -2.10
N LEU A 161 -15.42 -16.16 -2.98
CA LEU A 161 -15.63 -16.14 -4.43
C LEU A 161 -15.03 -17.40 -5.06
N ARG A 162 -15.84 -18.16 -5.79
CA ARG A 162 -15.41 -19.37 -6.51
C ARG A 162 -15.60 -19.22 -8.02
N PRO A 163 -14.82 -19.93 -8.83
CA PRO A 163 -15.04 -19.98 -10.27
C PRO A 163 -16.48 -20.40 -10.61
N LYS A 164 -17.11 -19.66 -11.54
CA LYS A 164 -18.49 -19.85 -12.02
C LYS A 164 -19.60 -19.41 -11.04
N ASP A 165 -19.27 -18.77 -9.93
CA ASP A 165 -20.29 -18.14 -9.08
C ASP A 165 -21.05 -17.07 -9.87
N LYS A 166 -22.37 -16.99 -9.63
CA LYS A 166 -23.19 -15.91 -10.17
C LYS A 166 -23.07 -14.70 -9.29
N LEU A 167 -22.69 -13.57 -9.87
CA LEU A 167 -22.49 -12.32 -9.17
C LEU A 167 -23.58 -11.31 -9.52
N LEU A 168 -24.00 -10.53 -8.54
CA LEU A 168 -24.82 -9.35 -8.73
C LEU A 168 -23.92 -8.12 -8.65
N LEU A 169 -23.90 -7.33 -9.72
CA LEU A 169 -23.26 -6.02 -9.72
C LEU A 169 -24.27 -4.99 -9.22
N MET A 170 -23.82 -4.14 -8.29
CA MET A 170 -24.63 -3.05 -7.71
C MET A 170 -24.03 -1.71 -8.07
#